data_357bcbf086184527980415d267d18d71
#
_entry.id   357bcbf086184527980415d267d18d71
#
_cell.length_a   1.000
_cell.length_b   1.000
_cell.length_c   1.000
_cell.angle_alpha   90.00
_cell.angle_beta   90.00
_cell.angle_gamma   90.00
#
_symmetry.space_group_name_H-M   'P 1'
#
loop_
_entity.id
_entity.type
_entity.pdbx_description
1 polymer ?
#
loop_
_entity_poly.entity_id
_entity_poly.type
_entity_poly.pdbx_seq_one_letter_code
_entity_poly.pdbx_strand_id
1 'polypeptide(L)'
;AAYLKHVKGLADTTISVEIKSLKHIVKKAFNDGQMEKNPFAYYYYFADQPEIEYLTEEEINKLIIGKVKQQRQDRTRDMFLFCCFTGLSYADLAKLSYEELKQTPNGAWWISSIRQKTKVPFTVKLLPVAKAILEKYRIPANRFNRLFPENPGKVFPVASLKSSGVCLKHIARQCGITKNLKFHMARHTFATTLSLMNGIPLETVSKMLGHKYTTTTQIYAKVTNQMIDNAISRIEDQIG
;
A
#
# COMPACT_ATOMS: atom_id res chain seq x y z
N ALA A 1 23.77 -5.37 18.95
CA ALA A 1 22.43 -4.83 19.19
C ALA A 1 22.41 -3.81 20.31
N ALA A 2 22.88 -4.14 21.54
CA ALA A 2 22.84 -3.25 22.68
C ALA A 2 23.48 -1.88 22.42
N TYR A 3 24.67 -1.81 21.83
CA TYR A 3 25.29 -0.55 21.43
C TYR A 3 24.41 0.29 20.49
N LEU A 4 23.83 -0.31 19.47
CA LEU A 4 22.94 0.39 18.51
C LEU A 4 21.67 0.92 19.20
N LYS A 5 21.16 0.18 20.17
CA LYS A 5 19.96 0.57 20.93
C LYS A 5 20.27 1.67 21.97
N HIS A 6 21.23 1.42 22.84
CA HIS A 6 21.45 2.27 24.02
C HIS A 6 22.40 3.46 23.77
N VAL A 7 23.37 3.31 22.86
CA VAL A 7 24.32 4.38 22.55
C VAL A 7 23.91 5.20 21.34
N LYS A 8 23.40 4.54 20.29
CA LYS A 8 22.96 5.20 19.05
C LYS A 8 21.48 5.55 19.05
N GLY A 9 20.67 5.07 19.99
CA GLY A 9 19.23 5.36 20.08
C GLY A 9 18.41 4.88 18.89
N LEU A 10 18.87 3.84 18.18
CA LEU A 10 18.15 3.33 17.00
C LEU A 10 16.95 2.49 17.40
N ALA A 11 15.87 2.59 16.61
CA ALA A 11 14.69 1.74 16.75
C ALA A 11 15.02 0.26 16.47
N ASP A 12 14.35 -0.67 17.14
CA ASP A 12 14.57 -2.11 17.03
C ASP A 12 14.44 -2.62 15.58
N THR A 13 13.51 -2.07 14.80
CA THR A 13 13.36 -2.37 13.37
C THR A 13 14.59 -1.97 12.55
N THR A 14 15.19 -0.81 12.84
CA THR A 14 16.44 -0.35 12.18
C THR A 14 17.59 -1.26 12.57
N ILE A 15 17.72 -1.58 13.85
CA ILE A 15 18.74 -2.50 14.36
C ILE A 15 18.63 -3.87 13.68
N SER A 16 17.41 -4.39 13.51
CA SER A 16 17.18 -5.66 12.81
C SER A 16 17.67 -5.64 11.36
N VAL A 17 17.47 -4.53 10.64
CA VAL A 17 17.96 -4.36 9.27
C VAL A 17 19.49 -4.33 9.21
N GLU A 18 20.13 -3.55 10.09
CA GLU A 18 21.58 -3.46 10.18
C GLU A 18 22.22 -4.82 10.51
N ILE A 19 21.65 -5.54 11.49
CA ILE A 19 22.13 -6.88 11.86
C ILE A 19 21.96 -7.87 10.71
N LYS A 20 20.83 -7.84 9.99
CA LYS A 20 20.62 -8.70 8.79
C LYS A 20 21.67 -8.43 7.72
N SER A 21 21.97 -7.15 7.45
CA SER A 21 22.99 -6.76 6.48
C SER A 21 24.37 -7.25 6.89
N LEU A 22 24.76 -7.06 8.17
CA LEU A 22 26.01 -7.55 8.71
C LEU A 22 26.11 -9.08 8.66
N LYS A 23 25.05 -9.80 9.05
CA LYS A 23 24.98 -11.27 8.95
C LYS A 23 25.19 -11.76 7.52
N HIS A 24 24.64 -11.04 6.53
CA HIS A 24 24.81 -11.41 5.12
C HIS A 24 26.27 -11.29 4.68
N ILE A 25 26.96 -10.19 5.04
CA ILE A 25 28.38 -9.98 4.73
C ILE A 25 29.24 -11.05 5.39
N VAL A 26 29.05 -11.27 6.69
CA VAL A 26 29.83 -12.27 7.45
C VAL A 26 29.59 -13.69 6.94
N LYS A 27 28.34 -14.04 6.60
CA LYS A 27 28.02 -15.33 5.99
C LYS A 27 28.72 -15.52 4.66
N LYS A 28 28.80 -14.48 3.84
CA LYS A 28 29.53 -14.51 2.56
C LYS A 28 31.04 -14.73 2.81
N ALA A 29 31.66 -13.95 3.69
CA ALA A 29 33.07 -14.09 4.03
C ALA A 29 33.40 -15.50 4.58
N PHE A 30 32.52 -16.07 5.39
CA PHE A 30 32.67 -17.45 5.88
C PHE A 30 32.57 -18.48 4.73
N ASN A 31 31.59 -18.34 3.83
CA ASN A 31 31.42 -19.26 2.69
C ASN A 31 32.58 -19.15 1.70
N ASP A 32 33.18 -17.97 1.56
CA ASP A 32 34.35 -17.71 0.69
C ASP A 32 35.70 -18.11 1.34
N GLY A 33 35.66 -18.77 2.53
CA GLY A 33 36.86 -19.24 3.25
C GLY A 33 37.71 -18.12 3.92
N GLN A 34 37.20 -16.89 3.95
CA GLN A 34 37.90 -15.75 4.53
C GLN A 34 37.80 -15.71 6.07
N MET A 35 36.96 -16.57 6.68
CA MET A 35 36.75 -16.70 8.11
C MET A 35 36.65 -18.16 8.51
N GLU A 36 37.30 -18.54 9.59
CA GLU A 36 37.24 -19.93 10.13
C GLU A 36 35.90 -20.24 10.81
N LYS A 37 35.28 -19.25 11.42
CA LYS A 37 34.02 -19.41 12.15
C LYS A 37 33.07 -18.26 11.85
N ASN A 38 31.78 -18.58 11.73
CA ASN A 38 30.74 -17.55 11.60
C ASN A 38 30.26 -17.12 13.00
N PRO A 39 30.60 -15.91 13.48
CA PRO A 39 30.19 -15.42 14.81
C PRO A 39 28.69 -15.22 14.96
N PHE A 40 27.96 -15.17 13.85
CA PHE A 40 26.51 -15.00 13.85
C PHE A 40 25.73 -16.31 13.61
N ALA A 41 26.37 -17.49 13.65
CA ALA A 41 25.71 -18.77 13.35
C ALA A 41 24.46 -18.98 14.23
N TYR A 42 24.56 -18.65 15.51
CA TYR A 42 23.48 -18.82 16.51
C TYR A 42 22.94 -17.49 17.03
N TYR A 43 23.28 -16.36 16.40
CA TYR A 43 22.81 -15.07 16.84
C TYR A 43 21.47 -14.74 16.19
N TYR A 44 20.44 -14.51 17.01
CA TYR A 44 19.12 -14.08 16.57
C TYR A 44 18.78 -12.73 17.23
N TYR A 45 18.25 -11.83 16.42
CA TYR A 45 17.71 -10.56 16.89
C TYR A 45 16.28 -10.45 16.40
N PHE A 46 15.34 -10.47 17.32
CA PHE A 46 13.93 -10.31 17.06
C PHE A 46 13.55 -8.86 17.37
N ALA A 47 13.12 -8.14 16.36
CA ALA A 47 12.51 -6.84 16.55
C ALA A 47 11.00 -7.00 16.58
N ASP A 48 10.34 -6.33 17.51
CA ASP A 48 8.89 -6.24 17.49
C ASP A 48 8.46 -5.61 16.19
N GLN A 49 7.51 -6.28 15.50
CA GLN A 49 6.96 -5.74 14.28
C GLN A 49 6.00 -4.60 14.65
N PRO A 50 6.21 -3.39 14.10
CA PRO A 50 5.29 -2.29 14.37
C PRO A 50 3.89 -2.66 13.91
N GLU A 51 2.91 -2.21 14.65
CA GLU A 51 1.52 -2.36 14.26
C GLU A 51 1.26 -1.68 12.91
N ILE A 52 0.56 -2.40 12.03
CA ILE A 52 0.26 -1.87 10.69
C ILE A 52 -0.92 -0.93 10.82
N GLU A 53 -0.66 0.35 10.59
CA GLU A 53 -1.72 1.35 10.53
C GLU A 53 -2.46 1.27 9.19
N TYR A 54 -3.79 1.29 9.26
CA TYR A 54 -4.70 1.39 8.12
C TYR A 54 -5.88 2.30 8.48
N LEU A 55 -6.63 2.75 7.48
CA LEU A 55 -7.82 3.57 7.69
C LEU A 55 -9.05 2.69 7.92
N THR A 56 -9.90 3.12 8.84
CA THR A 56 -11.25 2.57 9.02
C THR A 56 -12.17 3.06 7.90
N GLU A 57 -13.34 2.43 7.75
CA GLU A 57 -14.37 2.89 6.78
C GLU A 57 -14.81 4.34 7.07
N GLU A 58 -14.95 4.71 8.33
CA GLU A 58 -15.27 6.09 8.72
C GLU A 58 -14.19 7.09 8.28
N GLU A 59 -12.91 6.74 8.45
CA GLU A 59 -11.80 7.59 8.03
C GLU A 59 -11.71 7.70 6.50
N ILE A 60 -12.00 6.62 5.77
CA ILE A 60 -12.12 6.64 4.32
C ILE A 60 -13.25 7.57 3.89
N ASN A 61 -14.41 7.48 4.53
CA ASN A 61 -15.56 8.35 4.25
C ASN A 61 -15.24 9.81 4.55
N LYS A 62 -14.54 10.11 5.65
CA LYS A 62 -14.05 11.48 5.93
C LYS A 62 -13.16 12.03 4.81
N LEU A 63 -12.32 11.19 4.19
CA LEU A 63 -11.51 11.59 3.03
C LEU A 63 -12.36 11.81 1.78
N ILE A 64 -13.37 11.00 1.53
CA ILE A 64 -14.25 11.10 0.36
C ILE A 64 -15.06 12.39 0.39
N ILE A 65 -15.71 12.68 1.53
CA ILE A 65 -16.61 13.85 1.68
C ILE A 65 -15.87 15.12 2.09
N GLY A 66 -14.65 14.99 2.63
CA GLY A 66 -13.88 16.09 3.17
C GLY A 66 -13.54 17.15 2.11
N LYS A 67 -13.74 18.41 2.47
CA LYS A 67 -13.35 19.56 1.61
C LYS A 67 -11.89 19.89 1.84
N VAL A 68 -11.10 19.91 0.78
CA VAL A 68 -9.70 20.36 0.80
C VAL A 68 -9.58 21.73 0.11
N LYS A 69 -8.73 22.59 0.66
CA LYS A 69 -8.67 24.00 0.25
C LYS A 69 -7.93 24.24 -1.07
N GLN A 70 -6.98 23.37 -1.41
CA GLN A 70 -6.08 23.56 -2.56
C GLN A 70 -6.24 22.45 -3.58
N GLN A 71 -6.23 22.81 -4.87
CA GLN A 71 -6.32 21.87 -5.99
C GLN A 71 -5.21 20.77 -5.93
N ARG A 72 -4.00 21.14 -5.46
CA ARG A 72 -2.92 20.16 -5.29
C ARG A 72 -3.24 19.13 -4.21
N GLN A 73 -3.88 19.55 -3.11
CA GLN A 73 -4.32 18.64 -2.05
C GLN A 73 -5.45 17.76 -2.56
N ASP A 74 -6.41 18.30 -3.31
CA ASP A 74 -7.51 17.55 -3.92
C ASP A 74 -6.97 16.44 -4.83
N ARG A 75 -6.04 16.77 -5.72
CA ARG A 75 -5.35 15.76 -6.55
C ARG A 75 -4.64 14.69 -5.73
N THR A 76 -3.90 15.09 -4.69
CA THR A 76 -3.18 14.13 -3.83
C THR A 76 -4.15 13.23 -3.07
N ARG A 77 -5.28 13.76 -2.61
CA ARG A 77 -6.35 12.99 -1.97
C ARG A 77 -6.95 11.95 -2.92
N ASP A 78 -7.27 12.37 -4.14
CA ASP A 78 -7.79 11.45 -5.17
C ASP A 78 -6.81 10.30 -5.46
N MET A 79 -5.52 10.61 -5.60
CA MET A 79 -4.47 9.61 -5.82
C MET A 79 -4.35 8.64 -4.64
N PHE A 80 -4.44 9.17 -3.42
CA PHE A 80 -4.41 8.37 -2.20
C PHE A 80 -5.64 7.47 -2.09
N LEU A 81 -6.84 8.02 -2.31
CA LEU A 81 -8.09 7.25 -2.33
C LEU A 81 -8.06 6.18 -3.43
N PHE A 82 -7.58 6.52 -4.63
CA PHE A 82 -7.43 5.53 -5.69
C PHE A 82 -6.57 4.35 -5.24
N CYS A 83 -5.46 4.61 -4.53
CA CYS A 83 -4.65 3.54 -3.93
C CYS A 83 -5.38 2.78 -2.81
N CYS A 84 -6.22 3.44 -2.01
CA CYS A 84 -7.07 2.75 -1.03
C CYS A 84 -8.04 1.76 -1.69
N PHE A 85 -8.60 2.11 -2.84
CA PHE A 85 -9.60 1.29 -3.54
C PHE A 85 -9.02 0.31 -4.57
N THR A 86 -7.71 0.32 -4.81
CA THR A 86 -7.06 -0.56 -5.80
C THR A 86 -5.87 -1.35 -5.24
N GLY A 87 -5.37 -0.97 -4.07
CA GLY A 87 -4.17 -1.58 -3.48
C GLY A 87 -2.87 -1.23 -4.20
N LEU A 88 -2.89 -0.35 -5.18
CA LEU A 88 -1.67 0.10 -5.87
C LEU A 88 -0.69 0.74 -4.89
N SER A 89 0.61 0.46 -5.09
CA SER A 89 1.62 1.27 -4.43
C SER A 89 1.78 2.62 -5.14
N TYR A 90 2.40 3.60 -4.46
CA TYR A 90 2.72 4.88 -5.09
C TYR A 90 3.51 4.72 -6.40
N ALA A 91 4.48 3.80 -6.43
CA ALA A 91 5.31 3.56 -7.62
C ALA A 91 4.49 2.97 -8.79
N ASP A 92 3.55 2.06 -8.49
CA ASP A 92 2.68 1.46 -9.49
C ASP A 92 1.67 2.49 -10.00
N LEU A 93 1.08 3.31 -9.12
CA LEU A 93 0.20 4.42 -9.48
C LEU A 93 0.90 5.43 -10.40
N ALA A 94 2.13 5.84 -10.05
CA ALA A 94 2.89 6.85 -10.81
C ALA A 94 3.27 6.38 -12.23
N LYS A 95 3.29 5.07 -12.46
CA LYS A 95 3.60 4.48 -13.75
C LYS A 95 2.38 4.02 -14.54
N LEU A 96 1.21 4.00 -13.93
CA LEU A 96 -0.01 3.50 -14.54
C LEU A 96 -0.27 4.19 -15.89
N SER A 97 -0.41 3.39 -16.93
CA SER A 97 -0.74 3.82 -18.29
C SER A 97 -2.12 3.32 -18.71
N TYR A 98 -2.67 3.91 -19.77
CA TYR A 98 -3.98 3.49 -20.29
C TYR A 98 -3.98 2.06 -20.85
N GLU A 99 -2.84 1.53 -21.28
CA GLU A 99 -2.67 0.15 -21.77
C GLU A 99 -2.94 -0.90 -20.69
N GLU A 100 -2.73 -0.53 -19.42
CA GLU A 100 -2.96 -1.38 -18.27
C GLU A 100 -4.42 -1.37 -17.79
N LEU A 101 -5.25 -0.48 -18.36
CA LEU A 101 -6.67 -0.36 -18.09
C LEU A 101 -7.47 -1.15 -19.12
N LYS A 102 -8.31 -2.07 -18.66
CA LYS A 102 -9.17 -2.90 -19.52
C LYS A 102 -10.60 -2.71 -19.12
N GLN A 103 -11.47 -2.49 -20.11
CA GLN A 103 -12.92 -2.47 -19.92
C GLN A 103 -13.50 -3.77 -20.44
N THR A 104 -14.31 -4.44 -19.63
CA THR A 104 -15.03 -5.65 -20.03
C THR A 104 -16.31 -5.27 -20.79
N PRO A 105 -16.91 -6.18 -21.60
CA PRO A 105 -18.13 -5.90 -22.34
C PRO A 105 -19.31 -5.42 -21.48
N ASN A 106 -19.38 -5.83 -20.22
CA ASN A 106 -20.37 -5.37 -19.23
C ASN A 106 -20.03 -4.03 -18.57
N GLY A 107 -19.03 -3.30 -19.09
CA GLY A 107 -18.65 -1.96 -18.62
C GLY A 107 -17.80 -1.90 -17.34
N ALA A 108 -17.38 -3.04 -16.79
CA ALA A 108 -16.49 -3.06 -15.62
C ALA A 108 -15.05 -2.71 -16.01
N TRP A 109 -14.40 -1.86 -15.22
CA TRP A 109 -13.01 -1.49 -15.40
C TRP A 109 -12.08 -2.36 -14.53
N TRP A 110 -10.96 -2.74 -15.11
CA TRP A 110 -9.91 -3.53 -14.47
C TRP A 110 -8.55 -2.92 -14.71
N ILE A 111 -7.69 -2.99 -13.71
CA ILE A 111 -6.24 -2.77 -13.87
C ILE A 111 -5.60 -4.14 -14.01
N SER A 112 -4.80 -4.35 -15.06
CA SER A 112 -3.97 -5.53 -15.26
C SER A 112 -2.54 -5.07 -15.55
N SER A 113 -1.66 -5.24 -14.59
CA SER A 113 -0.30 -4.67 -14.63
C SER A 113 0.71 -5.60 -13.97
N ILE A 114 1.99 -5.22 -14.05
CA ILE A 114 3.11 -5.91 -13.40
C ILE A 114 3.67 -5.00 -12.31
N ARG A 115 3.70 -5.50 -11.08
CA ARG A 115 4.19 -4.76 -9.93
C ARG A 115 5.66 -4.36 -10.09
N GLN A 116 5.98 -3.09 -9.85
CA GLN A 116 7.32 -2.53 -10.04
C GLN A 116 8.37 -3.21 -9.15
N LYS A 117 8.05 -3.45 -7.89
CA LYS A 117 8.99 -3.99 -6.90
C LYS A 117 9.23 -5.50 -7.06
N THR A 118 8.19 -6.28 -7.28
CA THR A 118 8.25 -7.76 -7.23
C THR A 118 8.25 -8.42 -8.61
N LYS A 119 7.92 -7.66 -9.66
CA LYS A 119 7.72 -8.13 -11.04
C LYS A 119 6.62 -9.21 -11.17
N VAL A 120 5.72 -9.26 -10.20
CA VAL A 120 4.56 -10.17 -10.18
C VAL A 120 3.39 -9.50 -10.87
N PRO A 121 2.69 -10.17 -11.81
CA PRO A 121 1.46 -9.67 -12.39
C PRO A 121 0.35 -9.58 -11.33
N PHE A 122 -0.50 -8.58 -11.45
CA PHE A 122 -1.67 -8.41 -10.61
C PHE A 122 -2.85 -7.89 -11.41
N THR A 123 -4.05 -8.16 -10.92
CA THR A 123 -5.29 -7.69 -11.55
C THR A 123 -6.25 -7.25 -10.46
N VAL A 124 -6.84 -6.06 -10.62
CA VAL A 124 -7.80 -5.48 -9.67
C VAL A 124 -8.98 -4.89 -10.42
N LYS A 125 -10.20 -5.22 -9.97
CA LYS A 125 -11.44 -4.59 -10.46
C LYS A 125 -11.61 -3.22 -9.82
N LEU A 126 -11.95 -2.21 -10.61
CA LEU A 126 -12.22 -0.87 -10.07
C LEU A 126 -13.59 -0.82 -9.41
N LEU A 127 -13.59 -0.47 -8.13
CA LEU A 127 -14.80 -0.13 -7.39
C LEU A 127 -15.33 1.25 -7.83
N PRO A 128 -16.62 1.58 -7.57
CA PRO A 128 -17.24 2.83 -8.03
C PRO A 128 -16.45 4.09 -7.72
N VAL A 129 -15.88 4.21 -6.52
CA VAL A 129 -15.05 5.36 -6.12
C VAL A 129 -13.79 5.47 -6.97
N ALA A 130 -13.08 4.35 -7.19
CA ALA A 130 -11.88 4.34 -8.04
C ALA A 130 -12.23 4.66 -9.50
N LYS A 131 -13.37 4.16 -10.00
CA LYS A 131 -13.87 4.49 -11.34
C LYS A 131 -14.18 5.98 -11.47
N ALA A 132 -14.85 6.59 -10.50
CA ALA A 132 -15.15 8.03 -10.51
C ALA A 132 -13.87 8.88 -10.52
N ILE A 133 -12.86 8.49 -9.74
CA ILE A 133 -11.55 9.15 -9.78
C ILE A 133 -10.89 8.98 -11.15
N LEU A 134 -10.89 7.78 -11.73
CA LEU A 134 -10.35 7.54 -13.07
C LEU A 134 -11.00 8.47 -14.11
N GLU A 135 -12.32 8.54 -14.13
CA GLU A 135 -13.08 9.39 -15.08
C GLU A 135 -12.78 10.90 -14.88
N LYS A 136 -12.60 11.36 -13.66
CA LYS A 136 -12.21 12.75 -13.35
C LYS A 136 -10.90 13.16 -14.04
N TYR A 137 -9.96 12.24 -14.23
CA TYR A 137 -8.66 12.48 -14.88
C TYR A 137 -8.59 12.01 -16.32
N ARG A 138 -9.66 11.46 -16.85
CA ARG A 138 -9.75 10.99 -18.24
C ARG A 138 -9.95 12.16 -19.19
N ILE A 139 -8.85 12.81 -19.56
CA ILE A 139 -8.83 13.92 -20.52
C ILE A 139 -7.95 13.54 -21.73
N PRO A 140 -8.16 14.17 -22.91
CA PRO A 140 -7.35 13.91 -24.10
C PRO A 140 -5.84 14.02 -23.80
N ALA A 141 -5.04 13.09 -24.34
CA ALA A 141 -3.61 12.96 -24.03
C ALA A 141 -2.82 14.24 -24.29
N ASN A 142 -3.12 14.95 -25.38
CA ASN A 142 -2.47 16.24 -25.71
C ASN A 142 -2.77 17.31 -24.63
N ARG A 143 -4.01 17.36 -24.14
CA ARG A 143 -4.40 18.26 -23.05
C ARG A 143 -3.77 17.83 -21.73
N PHE A 144 -3.77 16.52 -21.43
CA PHE A 144 -3.14 15.98 -20.22
C PHE A 144 -1.64 16.32 -20.18
N ASN A 145 -0.89 16.03 -21.24
CA ASN A 145 0.54 16.28 -21.31
C ASN A 145 0.88 17.78 -21.21
N ARG A 146 0.01 18.66 -21.73
CA ARG A 146 0.17 20.11 -21.57
C ARG A 146 -0.07 20.58 -20.14
N LEU A 147 -1.06 19.99 -19.43
CA LEU A 147 -1.37 20.35 -18.04
C LEU A 147 -0.41 19.72 -17.03
N PHE A 148 0.16 18.57 -17.37
CA PHE A 148 1.01 17.76 -16.49
C PHE A 148 2.25 17.26 -17.25
N PRO A 149 3.17 18.17 -17.66
CA PRO A 149 4.32 17.82 -18.50
C PRO A 149 5.29 16.85 -17.80
N GLU A 150 5.26 16.77 -16.48
CA GLU A 150 6.05 15.82 -15.68
C GLU A 150 5.48 14.38 -15.67
N ASN A 151 4.27 14.18 -16.22
CA ASN A 151 3.59 12.88 -16.25
C ASN A 151 3.12 12.47 -17.66
N PRO A 152 3.95 12.56 -18.72
CA PRO A 152 3.50 12.30 -20.08
C PRO A 152 3.07 10.84 -20.26
N GLY A 153 1.91 10.64 -20.90
CA GLY A 153 1.36 9.31 -21.18
C GLY A 153 0.87 8.54 -19.96
N LYS A 154 0.75 9.20 -18.78
CA LYS A 154 0.23 8.58 -17.56
C LYS A 154 -1.26 8.80 -17.42
N VAL A 155 -1.89 7.92 -16.63
CA VAL A 155 -3.32 8.04 -16.28
C VAL A 155 -3.55 9.18 -15.30
N PHE A 156 -2.60 9.40 -14.38
CA PHE A 156 -2.73 10.35 -13.29
C PHE A 156 -1.57 11.33 -13.16
N PRO A 157 -1.84 12.57 -12.74
CA PRO A 157 -0.83 13.58 -12.45
C PRO A 157 -0.23 13.39 -11.04
N VAL A 158 0.61 12.37 -10.87
CA VAL A 158 1.19 12.01 -9.57
C VAL A 158 2.35 12.91 -9.22
N ALA A 159 2.22 13.70 -8.16
CA ALA A 159 3.31 14.52 -7.62
C ALA A 159 4.37 13.65 -6.92
N SER A 160 5.58 14.17 -6.68
CA SER A 160 6.65 13.43 -5.98
C SER A 160 6.19 12.91 -4.61
N LEU A 161 6.77 11.78 -4.16
CA LEU A 161 6.39 11.15 -2.88
C LEU A 161 6.59 12.09 -1.70
N LYS A 162 7.67 12.88 -1.70
CA LYS A 162 7.94 13.89 -0.66
C LYS A 162 6.85 14.96 -0.62
N SER A 163 6.50 15.50 -1.77
CA SER A 163 5.45 16.50 -1.94
C SER A 163 4.07 15.98 -1.53
N SER A 164 3.75 14.75 -1.97
CA SER A 164 2.51 14.08 -1.61
C SER A 164 2.40 13.83 -0.11
N GLY A 165 3.50 13.46 0.55
CA GLY A 165 3.54 13.28 2.00
C GLY A 165 3.21 14.55 2.79
N VAL A 166 3.68 15.72 2.33
CA VAL A 166 3.31 17.02 2.92
C VAL A 166 1.82 17.31 2.73
N CYS A 167 1.30 17.09 1.51
CA CYS A 167 -0.13 17.26 1.24
C CYS A 167 -1.00 16.34 2.11
N LEU A 168 -0.63 15.06 2.25
CA LEU A 168 -1.39 14.09 3.05
C LEU A 168 -1.49 14.50 4.52
N LYS A 169 -0.44 15.08 5.10
CA LYS A 169 -0.48 15.63 6.47
C LYS A 169 -1.51 16.76 6.62
N HIS A 170 -1.59 17.65 5.63
CA HIS A 170 -2.59 18.74 5.64
C HIS A 170 -4.00 18.19 5.41
N ILE A 171 -4.17 17.24 4.49
CA ILE A 171 -5.46 16.58 4.22
C ILE A 171 -5.97 15.88 5.48
N ALA A 172 -5.11 15.10 6.18
CA ALA A 172 -5.48 14.43 7.43
C ALA A 172 -6.07 15.43 8.45
N ARG A 173 -5.37 16.56 8.68
CA ARG A 173 -5.83 17.59 9.60
C ARG A 173 -7.17 18.22 9.17
N GLN A 174 -7.35 18.50 7.87
CA GLN A 174 -8.59 19.09 7.34
C GLN A 174 -9.78 18.12 7.41
N CYS A 175 -9.52 16.81 7.31
CA CYS A 175 -10.54 15.76 7.39
C CYS A 175 -10.72 15.20 8.81
N GLY A 176 -10.05 15.75 9.84
CA GLY A 176 -10.16 15.27 11.22
C GLY A 176 -9.62 13.85 11.43
N ILE A 177 -8.55 13.48 10.70
CA ILE A 177 -7.87 12.20 10.84
C ILE A 177 -6.59 12.40 11.64
N THR A 178 -6.44 11.67 12.74
CA THR A 178 -5.28 11.76 13.64
C THR A 178 -4.07 10.97 13.15
N LYS A 179 -4.30 9.94 12.32
CA LYS A 179 -3.25 9.08 11.76
C LYS A 179 -2.33 9.85 10.80
N ASN A 180 -1.05 9.49 10.79
CA ASN A 180 -0.08 10.06 9.87
C ASN A 180 -0.18 9.42 8.49
N LEU A 181 -0.98 9.99 7.60
CA LEU A 181 -1.24 9.44 6.26
C LEU A 181 0.04 9.35 5.44
N LYS A 182 0.29 8.15 4.91
CA LYS A 182 1.37 7.82 3.98
C LYS A 182 0.80 6.96 2.85
N PHE A 183 1.31 7.08 1.61
CA PHE A 183 0.80 6.27 0.50
C PHE A 183 0.81 4.76 0.77
N HIS A 184 1.75 4.27 1.58
CA HIS A 184 1.78 2.85 1.93
C HIS A 184 0.59 2.43 2.79
N MET A 185 0.08 3.34 3.64
CA MET A 185 -1.14 3.13 4.41
C MET A 185 -2.37 2.89 3.52
N ALA A 186 -2.45 3.53 2.34
CA ALA A 186 -3.54 3.28 1.39
C ALA A 186 -3.61 1.81 0.98
N ARG A 187 -2.46 1.20 0.73
CA ARG A 187 -2.39 -0.22 0.39
C ARG A 187 -2.71 -1.13 1.58
N HIS A 188 -2.32 -0.75 2.79
CA HIS A 188 -2.73 -1.43 4.02
C HIS A 188 -4.25 -1.37 4.19
N THR A 189 -4.84 -0.20 3.95
CA THR A 189 -6.29 0.04 3.98
C THR A 189 -7.03 -0.85 2.97
N PHE A 190 -6.52 -0.94 1.73
CA PHE A 190 -7.08 -1.85 0.74
C PHE A 190 -7.08 -3.30 1.23
N ALA A 191 -5.92 -3.77 1.71
CA ALA A 191 -5.75 -5.15 2.14
C ALA A 191 -6.64 -5.49 3.33
N THR A 192 -6.70 -4.62 4.33
CA THR A 192 -7.41 -4.88 5.60
C THR A 192 -8.87 -4.47 5.49
N THR A 193 -9.13 -3.16 5.41
CA THR A 193 -10.49 -2.59 5.53
C THR A 193 -11.38 -2.98 4.36
N LEU A 194 -10.89 -2.81 3.12
CA LEU A 194 -11.70 -3.01 1.92
C LEU A 194 -11.69 -4.45 1.39
N SER A 195 -10.78 -5.30 1.86
CA SER A 195 -10.67 -6.67 1.36
C SER A 195 -10.92 -7.70 2.46
N LEU A 196 -9.99 -7.88 3.39
CA LEU A 196 -10.08 -8.95 4.40
C LEU A 196 -11.29 -8.78 5.33
N MET A 197 -11.56 -7.56 5.81
CA MET A 197 -12.75 -7.27 6.63
C MET A 197 -14.06 -7.52 5.88
N ASN A 198 -14.04 -7.44 4.56
CA ASN A 198 -15.17 -7.77 3.67
C ASN A 198 -15.17 -9.23 3.22
N GLY A 199 -14.36 -10.10 3.83
CA GLY A 199 -14.35 -11.55 3.60
C GLY A 199 -13.69 -11.99 2.31
N ILE A 200 -12.87 -11.14 1.66
CA ILE A 200 -12.07 -11.58 0.53
C ILE A 200 -10.93 -12.49 1.05
N PRO A 201 -10.78 -13.72 0.53
CA PRO A 201 -9.74 -14.65 0.98
C PRO A 201 -8.33 -14.06 0.85
N LEU A 202 -7.45 -14.40 1.80
CA LEU A 202 -6.09 -13.91 1.88
C LEU A 202 -5.28 -14.13 0.59
N GLU A 203 -5.46 -15.28 -0.04
CA GLU A 203 -4.80 -15.66 -1.30
C GLU A 203 -5.25 -14.73 -2.44
N THR A 204 -6.53 -14.40 -2.48
CA THR A 204 -7.10 -13.46 -3.46
C THR A 204 -6.53 -12.06 -3.24
N VAL A 205 -6.49 -11.58 -2.00
CA VAL A 205 -5.87 -10.30 -1.65
C VAL A 205 -4.39 -10.29 -2.02
N SER A 206 -3.66 -11.38 -1.75
CA SER A 206 -2.26 -11.54 -2.12
C SER A 206 -2.03 -11.38 -3.63
N LYS A 207 -2.90 -11.98 -4.43
CA LYS A 207 -2.90 -11.91 -5.89
C LYS A 207 -3.23 -10.49 -6.40
N MET A 208 -4.26 -9.86 -5.83
CA MET A 208 -4.63 -8.47 -6.14
C MET A 208 -3.50 -7.49 -5.81
N LEU A 209 -2.76 -7.75 -4.75
CA LEU A 209 -1.60 -6.95 -4.35
C LEU A 209 -0.32 -7.28 -5.14
N GLY A 210 -0.26 -8.33 -5.94
CA GLY A 210 0.94 -8.77 -6.65
C GLY A 210 2.07 -9.15 -5.68
N HIS A 211 1.75 -9.83 -4.59
CA HIS A 211 2.76 -10.42 -3.70
C HIS A 211 3.29 -11.73 -4.31
N LYS A 212 4.60 -11.93 -4.22
CA LYS A 212 5.23 -13.17 -4.69
C LYS A 212 4.88 -14.36 -3.79
N TYR A 213 4.72 -14.10 -2.49
CA TYR A 213 4.41 -15.10 -1.47
C TYR A 213 3.23 -14.63 -0.64
N THR A 214 2.29 -15.52 -0.36
CA THR A 214 1.11 -15.24 0.48
C THR A 214 1.51 -14.84 1.90
N THR A 215 2.64 -15.36 2.39
CA THR A 215 3.22 -14.97 3.69
C THR A 215 3.46 -13.46 3.81
N THR A 216 3.70 -12.75 2.70
CA THR A 216 3.79 -11.28 2.71
C THR A 216 2.45 -10.61 3.03
N THR A 217 1.34 -11.29 2.75
CA THR A 217 -0.02 -10.79 3.01
C THR A 217 -0.49 -11.15 4.40
N GLN A 218 0.11 -12.15 5.05
CA GLN A 218 -0.25 -12.59 6.41
C GLN A 218 -0.09 -11.48 7.46
N ILE A 219 0.73 -10.47 7.20
CA ILE A 219 0.85 -9.29 8.07
C ILE A 219 -0.49 -8.56 8.25
N TYR A 220 -1.42 -8.69 7.29
CA TYR A 220 -2.77 -8.12 7.35
C TYR A 220 -3.81 -9.08 7.96
N ALA A 221 -3.47 -10.34 8.13
CA ALA A 221 -4.37 -11.41 8.56
C ALA A 221 -4.55 -11.49 10.09
N LYS A 222 -4.25 -10.42 10.83
CA LYS A 222 -4.63 -10.34 12.23
C LYS A 222 -6.16 -10.39 12.30
N VAL A 223 -6.70 -11.56 12.68
CA VAL A 223 -8.14 -11.75 12.88
C VAL A 223 -8.59 -10.83 14.00
N THR A 224 -9.47 -9.89 13.67
CA THR A 224 -10.11 -9.02 14.66
C THR A 224 -11.46 -9.59 15.05
N ASN A 225 -11.96 -9.26 16.24
CA ASN A 225 -13.33 -9.64 16.65
C ASN A 225 -14.36 -9.20 15.60
N GLN A 226 -14.17 -8.05 14.98
CA GLN A 226 -15.04 -7.55 13.92
C GLN A 226 -15.02 -8.44 12.66
N MET A 227 -13.87 -9.06 12.31
CA MET A 227 -13.83 -10.02 11.20
C MET A 227 -14.59 -11.30 11.52
N ILE A 228 -14.52 -11.76 12.77
CA ILE A 228 -15.31 -12.92 13.25
C ILE A 228 -16.79 -12.57 13.18
N ASP A 229 -17.18 -11.44 13.75
CA ASP A 229 -18.56 -10.95 13.78
C ASP A 229 -19.16 -10.83 12.38
N ASN A 230 -18.46 -10.15 11.49
CA ASN A 230 -18.88 -10.03 10.09
C ASN A 230 -18.99 -11.38 9.35
N ALA A 231 -18.13 -12.35 9.67
CA ALA A 231 -18.19 -13.67 9.07
C ALA A 231 -19.40 -14.47 9.56
N ILE A 232 -19.70 -14.39 10.86
CA ILE A 232 -20.87 -15.05 11.48
C ILE A 232 -22.16 -14.42 10.99
N SER A 233 -22.28 -13.08 10.99
CA SER A 233 -23.47 -12.39 10.50
C SER A 233 -23.86 -12.77 9.08
N ARG A 234 -22.87 -12.99 8.20
CA ARG A 234 -23.15 -13.48 6.83
C ARG A 234 -23.73 -14.89 6.80
N ILE A 235 -23.33 -15.74 7.74
CA ILE A 235 -23.89 -17.09 7.86
C ILE A 235 -25.31 -16.99 8.40
N GLU A 236 -25.56 -16.15 9.39
CA GLU A 236 -26.88 -15.88 9.92
C GLU A 236 -27.85 -15.41 8.84
N ASP A 237 -27.43 -14.44 7.99
CA ASP A 237 -28.22 -13.92 6.86
C ASP A 237 -28.51 -14.99 5.78
N GLN A 238 -27.71 -16.06 5.68
CA GLN A 238 -27.92 -17.16 4.73
C GLN A 238 -28.82 -18.29 5.24
N ILE A 239 -28.91 -18.42 6.57
CA ILE A 239 -29.66 -19.51 7.24
C ILE A 239 -31.04 -19.03 7.70
N GLY A 240 -31.22 -17.73 7.94
CA GLY A 240 -32.49 -17.09 8.35
C GLY A 240 -33.32 -16.73 7.17
#